data_83a4ac210d1e1bfc986f559c0b0664d9
#
_entry.id   83a4ac210d1e1bfc986f559c0b0664d9
#
_cell.length_a   1.000
_cell.length_b   1.000
_cell.length_c   1.000
_cell.angle_alpha   90.00
_cell.angle_beta   90.00
_cell.angle_gamma   90.00
#
_symmetry.space_group_name_H-M   'P 1'
#
loop_
_entity.id
_entity.type
_entity.pdbx_description
1 polymer ?
#
loop_
_entity_poly.entity_id
_entity_poly.type
_entity_poly.pdbx_seq_one_letter_code
_entity_poly.pdbx_strand_id
1 'polypeptide(L)'
;TDTQHPESPSQDEKTQQDSDSAIQHIIRILDKALEARDRAASSRYDDVVEQVMKYIEENYAEEELSLNLLASHVNFSPNHLSMIFSQQTGMSFIKYLTDYRMNKAKELLRCTGKRSSLISQEVGYKDPHYFSYLFKKTQGMTPTQYRGGIK
;
A
#
# COMPACT_ATOMS: atom_id res chain seq x y z
N THR A 1 70.54 18.94 20.59
CA THR A 1 69.39 18.09 21.00
C THR A 1 68.16 18.96 21.14
N ASP A 2 67.39 19.10 20.05
CA ASP A 2 66.08 19.77 20.03
C ASP A 2 65.05 18.87 20.67
N THR A 3 64.61 19.24 21.84
CA THR A 3 63.41 18.70 22.45
C THR A 3 62.24 19.57 22.00
N GLN A 4 61.56 19.18 20.94
CA GLN A 4 60.26 19.75 20.58
C GLN A 4 59.25 19.30 21.64
N HIS A 5 58.82 20.23 22.49
CA HIS A 5 57.65 20.04 23.31
C HIS A 5 56.39 20.05 22.36
N PRO A 6 55.48 19.10 22.48
CA PRO A 6 54.20 19.21 21.76
C PRO A 6 53.44 20.42 22.31
N GLU A 7 53.15 21.39 21.44
CA GLU A 7 52.32 22.53 21.78
C GLU A 7 50.94 22.03 22.24
N SER A 8 50.55 22.43 23.43
CA SER A 8 49.18 22.20 23.89
C SER A 8 48.21 23.00 23.01
N PRO A 9 47.08 22.43 22.56
CA PRO A 9 46.12 23.14 21.73
C PRO A 9 45.68 24.43 22.42
N SER A 10 45.53 25.50 21.63
CA SER A 10 45.07 26.81 22.13
C SER A 10 43.67 26.71 22.72
N GLN A 11 43.30 27.64 23.64
CA GLN A 11 41.95 27.66 24.19
C GLN A 11 40.88 27.81 23.14
N ASP A 12 41.16 28.52 22.07
CA ASP A 12 40.24 28.71 20.93
C ASP A 12 39.97 27.38 20.19
N GLU A 13 41.00 26.54 20.01
CA GLU A 13 40.86 25.23 19.40
C GLU A 13 40.03 24.29 20.27
N LYS A 14 40.21 24.32 21.56
CA LYS A 14 39.39 23.51 22.50
C LYS A 14 37.93 23.94 22.49
N THR A 15 37.67 25.23 22.51
CA THR A 15 36.30 25.78 22.45
C THR A 15 35.62 25.42 21.16
N GLN A 16 36.32 25.48 20.02
CA GLN A 16 35.78 25.07 18.71
C GLN A 16 35.48 23.58 18.68
N GLN A 17 36.36 22.75 19.21
CA GLN A 17 36.16 21.30 19.27
C GLN A 17 34.98 20.92 20.16
N ASP A 18 34.80 21.59 21.31
CA ASP A 18 33.66 21.36 22.19
C ASP A 18 32.34 21.78 21.54
N SER A 19 32.34 22.89 20.80
CA SER A 19 31.18 23.36 20.05
C SER A 19 30.80 22.37 18.94
N ASP A 20 31.77 21.88 18.18
CA ASP A 20 31.55 20.90 17.10
C ASP A 20 31.02 19.58 17.69
N SER A 21 31.51 19.14 18.81
CA SER A 21 31.02 17.93 19.50
C SER A 21 29.59 18.09 19.97
N ALA A 22 29.22 19.27 20.52
CA ALA A 22 27.85 19.56 20.91
C ALA A 22 26.89 19.58 19.74
N ILE A 23 27.29 20.19 18.61
CA ILE A 23 26.51 20.19 17.35
C ILE A 23 26.30 18.79 16.84
N GLN A 24 27.33 17.95 16.79
CA GLN A 24 27.23 16.57 16.40
C GLN A 24 26.27 15.76 17.26
N HIS A 25 26.27 16.01 18.56
CA HIS A 25 25.37 15.37 19.52
C HIS A 25 23.90 15.75 19.24
N ILE A 26 23.65 17.06 19.00
CA ILE A 26 22.30 17.56 18.66
C ILE A 26 21.82 16.93 17.34
N ILE A 27 22.66 16.87 16.32
CA ILE A 27 22.34 16.25 15.04
C ILE A 27 21.93 14.78 15.23
N ARG A 28 22.65 14.02 16.03
CA ARG A 28 22.31 12.61 16.32
C ARG A 28 20.96 12.48 17.02
N ILE A 29 20.64 13.36 17.97
CA ILE A 29 19.34 13.36 18.65
C ILE A 29 18.22 13.65 17.67
N LEU A 30 18.40 14.65 16.79
CA LEU A 30 17.40 15.00 15.75
C LEU A 30 17.21 13.85 14.74
N ASP A 31 18.28 13.23 14.29
CA ASP A 31 18.22 12.09 13.37
C ASP A 31 17.44 10.92 13.97
N LYS A 32 17.71 10.59 15.24
CA LYS A 32 16.97 9.54 15.94
C LYS A 32 15.50 9.87 16.13
N ALA A 33 15.17 11.12 16.41
CA ALA A 33 13.78 11.58 16.54
C ALA A 33 13.04 11.49 15.21
N LEU A 34 13.68 11.88 14.10
CA LEU A 34 13.13 11.77 12.74
C LEU A 34 12.92 10.30 12.36
N GLU A 35 13.89 9.43 12.59
CA GLU A 35 13.76 7.99 12.32
C GLU A 35 12.62 7.37 13.12
N ALA A 36 12.46 7.72 14.39
CA ALA A 36 11.36 7.24 15.22
C ALA A 36 10.00 7.71 14.70
N ARG A 37 9.92 8.96 14.24
CA ARG A 37 8.73 9.54 13.63
C ARG A 37 8.37 8.82 12.33
N ASP A 38 9.36 8.57 11.47
CA ASP A 38 9.16 7.88 10.19
C ASP A 38 8.71 6.44 10.42
N ARG A 39 9.27 5.73 11.39
CA ARG A 39 8.82 4.37 11.75
C ARG A 39 7.40 4.37 12.29
N ALA A 40 7.02 5.33 13.12
CA ALA A 40 5.66 5.44 13.65
C ALA A 40 4.64 5.75 12.54
N ALA A 41 4.98 6.64 11.59
CA ALA A 41 4.16 6.95 10.44
C ALA A 41 4.00 5.74 9.52
N SER A 42 5.08 5.02 9.22
CA SER A 42 5.07 3.81 8.40
C SER A 42 4.21 2.72 9.03
N SER A 43 4.34 2.48 10.32
CA SER A 43 3.51 1.51 11.05
C SER A 43 2.03 1.87 11.00
N ARG A 44 1.69 3.15 11.12
CA ARG A 44 0.32 3.65 11.03
C ARG A 44 -0.27 3.43 9.62
N TYR A 45 0.54 3.66 8.58
CA TYR A 45 0.11 3.45 7.20
C TYR A 45 -0.07 1.96 6.88
N ASP A 46 0.80 1.11 7.41
CA ASP A 46 0.65 -0.34 7.30
C ASP A 46 -0.67 -0.81 7.92
N ASP A 47 -1.02 -0.31 9.09
CA ASP A 47 -2.28 -0.62 9.77
C ASP A 47 -3.50 -0.17 8.96
N VAL A 48 -3.45 1.03 8.37
CA VAL A 48 -4.52 1.57 7.53
C VAL A 48 -4.71 0.71 6.27
N VAL A 49 -3.63 0.36 5.60
CA VAL A 49 -3.67 -0.50 4.40
C VAL A 49 -4.22 -1.88 4.74
N GLU A 50 -3.81 -2.46 5.86
CA GLU A 50 -4.33 -3.75 6.33
C GLU A 50 -5.84 -3.69 6.59
N GLN A 51 -6.34 -2.62 7.22
CA GLN A 51 -7.77 -2.40 7.42
C GLN A 51 -8.53 -2.28 6.10
N VAL A 52 -7.97 -1.56 5.14
CA VAL A 52 -8.55 -1.40 3.79
C VAL A 52 -8.61 -2.75 3.07
N MET A 53 -7.54 -3.52 3.10
CA MET A 53 -7.48 -4.85 2.48
C MET A 53 -8.51 -5.79 3.10
N LYS A 54 -8.63 -5.79 4.41
CA LYS A 54 -9.64 -6.60 5.13
C LYS A 54 -11.05 -6.17 4.76
N TYR A 55 -11.33 -4.88 4.65
CA TYR A 55 -12.63 -4.39 4.23
C TYR A 55 -12.97 -4.83 2.81
N ILE A 56 -12.00 -4.81 1.90
CA ILE A 56 -12.17 -5.30 0.53
C ILE A 56 -12.50 -6.80 0.53
N GLU A 57 -11.80 -7.61 1.31
CA GLU A 57 -12.05 -9.05 1.41
C GLU A 57 -13.46 -9.36 1.93
N GLU A 58 -13.95 -8.57 2.87
CA GLU A 58 -15.27 -8.76 3.46
C GLU A 58 -16.40 -8.19 2.60
N ASN A 59 -16.13 -7.18 1.76
CA ASN A 59 -17.16 -6.41 1.05
C ASN A 59 -16.92 -6.29 -0.46
N TYR A 60 -16.09 -7.11 -1.05
CA TYR A 60 -15.77 -7.03 -2.49
C TYR A 60 -17.00 -7.15 -3.39
N ALA A 61 -18.05 -7.85 -2.94
CA ALA A 61 -19.30 -8.06 -3.68
C ALA A 61 -20.21 -6.82 -3.71
N GLU A 62 -19.92 -5.81 -2.93
CA GLU A 62 -20.68 -4.56 -2.94
C GLU A 62 -20.32 -3.75 -4.19
N GLU A 63 -21.30 -3.47 -5.02
CA GLU A 63 -21.12 -2.70 -6.27
C GLU A 63 -20.56 -1.30 -6.01
N GLU A 64 -20.99 -0.69 -4.91
CA GLU A 64 -20.63 0.69 -4.55
C GLU A 64 -19.29 0.81 -3.83
N LEU A 65 -18.57 -0.28 -3.65
CA LEU A 65 -17.26 -0.23 -3.02
C LEU A 65 -16.31 0.65 -3.84
N SER A 66 -15.87 1.74 -3.24
CA SER A 66 -15.07 2.77 -3.89
C SER A 66 -13.95 3.24 -2.98
N LEU A 67 -12.96 3.89 -3.58
CA LEU A 67 -11.88 4.54 -2.84
C LEU A 67 -12.42 5.60 -1.88
N ASN A 68 -13.43 6.37 -2.30
CA ASN A 68 -14.06 7.39 -1.46
C ASN A 68 -14.70 6.78 -0.22
N LEU A 69 -15.41 5.67 -0.36
CA LEU A 69 -16.01 4.96 0.75
C LEU A 69 -14.96 4.47 1.75
N LEU A 70 -13.90 3.85 1.25
CA LEU A 70 -12.80 3.35 2.09
C LEU A 70 -12.05 4.48 2.79
N ALA A 71 -11.77 5.58 2.09
CA ALA A 71 -11.13 6.75 2.67
C ALA A 71 -11.95 7.32 3.84
N SER A 72 -13.27 7.35 3.70
CA SER A 72 -14.19 7.76 4.75
C SER A 72 -14.09 6.84 5.98
N HIS A 73 -13.99 5.53 5.79
CA HIS A 73 -13.86 4.57 6.88
C HIS A 73 -12.57 4.70 7.70
N VAL A 74 -11.48 5.09 7.05
CA VAL A 74 -10.16 5.21 7.70
C VAL A 74 -9.78 6.65 8.02
N ASN A 75 -10.69 7.61 7.79
CA ASN A 75 -10.50 9.05 8.04
C ASN A 75 -9.31 9.65 7.29
N PHE A 76 -9.11 9.23 6.05
CA PHE A 76 -8.14 9.82 5.12
C PHE A 76 -8.85 10.47 3.94
N SER A 77 -8.18 11.43 3.28
CA SER A 77 -8.65 11.88 1.97
C SER A 77 -8.47 10.76 0.93
N PRO A 78 -9.32 10.69 -0.12
CA PRO A 78 -9.16 9.69 -1.17
C PRO A 78 -7.79 9.72 -1.84
N ASN A 79 -7.25 10.90 -2.11
CA ASN A 79 -5.92 11.06 -2.70
C ASN A 79 -4.82 10.54 -1.78
N HIS A 80 -4.89 10.82 -0.50
CA HIS A 80 -3.92 10.35 0.48
C HIS A 80 -3.96 8.83 0.62
N LEU A 81 -5.17 8.27 0.73
CA LEU A 81 -5.35 6.81 0.79
C LEU A 81 -4.83 6.12 -0.48
N SER A 82 -5.12 6.68 -1.66
CA SER A 82 -4.63 6.16 -2.94
C SER A 82 -3.10 6.09 -2.97
N MET A 83 -2.45 7.15 -2.53
CA MET A 83 -0.99 7.22 -2.47
C MET A 83 -0.41 6.19 -1.51
N ILE A 84 -0.93 6.12 -0.29
CA ILE A 84 -0.47 5.17 0.74
C ILE A 84 -0.67 3.74 0.27
N PHE A 85 -1.84 3.42 -0.27
CA PHE A 85 -2.17 2.09 -0.76
C PHE A 85 -1.20 1.65 -1.86
N SER A 86 -0.94 2.53 -2.84
CA SER A 86 -0.01 2.25 -3.94
C SER A 86 1.42 2.06 -3.46
N GLN A 87 1.87 2.85 -2.49
CA GLN A 87 3.21 2.73 -1.91
C GLN A 87 3.38 1.43 -1.12
N GLN A 88 2.38 1.02 -0.35
CA GLN A 88 2.47 -0.16 0.52
C GLN A 88 2.24 -1.47 -0.24
N THR A 89 1.35 -1.49 -1.23
CA THR A 89 0.97 -2.71 -1.97
C THR A 89 1.66 -2.86 -3.32
N GLY A 90 2.22 -1.78 -3.87
CA GLY A 90 2.80 -1.76 -5.22
C GLY A 90 1.78 -1.71 -6.34
N MET A 91 0.49 -1.56 -6.04
CA MET A 91 -0.58 -1.48 -7.04
C MET A 91 -1.67 -0.48 -6.63
N SER A 92 -2.45 -0.01 -7.61
CA SER A 92 -3.58 0.87 -7.32
C SER A 92 -4.71 0.11 -6.60
N PHE A 93 -5.54 0.85 -5.87
CA PHE A 93 -6.75 0.29 -5.25
C PHE A 93 -7.66 -0.40 -6.28
N ILE A 94 -7.89 0.25 -7.42
CA ILE A 94 -8.75 -0.29 -8.49
C ILE A 94 -8.20 -1.62 -9.01
N LYS A 95 -6.90 -1.70 -9.23
CA LYS A 95 -6.26 -2.94 -9.67
C LYS A 95 -6.40 -4.05 -8.63
N TYR A 96 -6.17 -3.74 -7.37
CA TYR A 96 -6.31 -4.70 -6.28
C TYR A 96 -7.75 -5.22 -6.16
N LEU A 97 -8.73 -4.34 -6.19
CA LEU A 97 -10.16 -4.73 -6.13
C LEU A 97 -10.56 -5.57 -7.36
N THR A 98 -10.14 -5.15 -8.55
CA THR A 98 -10.42 -5.88 -9.78
C THR A 98 -9.82 -7.28 -9.74
N ASP A 99 -8.55 -7.40 -9.36
CA ASP A 99 -7.87 -8.69 -9.25
C ASP A 99 -8.56 -9.61 -8.22
N TYR A 100 -8.96 -9.05 -7.10
CA TYR A 100 -9.67 -9.79 -6.05
C TYR A 100 -11.02 -10.32 -6.56
N ARG A 101 -11.81 -9.47 -7.19
CA ARG A 101 -13.10 -9.85 -7.78
C ARG A 101 -12.95 -10.89 -8.90
N MET A 102 -11.92 -10.75 -9.74
CA MET A 102 -11.65 -11.70 -10.82
C MET A 102 -11.22 -13.06 -10.27
N ASN A 103 -10.43 -13.09 -9.23
CA ASN A 103 -10.04 -14.35 -8.56
C ASN A 103 -11.25 -15.06 -7.95
N LYS A 104 -12.17 -14.32 -7.33
CA LYS A 104 -13.43 -14.87 -6.83
C LYS A 104 -14.34 -15.36 -7.96
N ALA A 105 -14.41 -14.64 -9.06
CA ALA A 105 -15.15 -15.06 -10.25
C ALA A 105 -14.59 -16.36 -10.82
N LYS A 106 -13.29 -16.50 -10.94
CA LYS A 106 -12.63 -17.74 -11.40
C LYS A 106 -12.95 -18.92 -10.50
N GLU A 107 -12.95 -18.72 -9.20
CA GLU A 107 -13.32 -19.74 -8.23
C GLU A 107 -14.77 -20.19 -8.42
N LEU A 108 -15.72 -19.26 -8.55
CA LEU A 108 -17.13 -19.57 -8.79
C LEU A 108 -17.34 -20.25 -10.15
N LEU A 109 -16.61 -19.85 -11.17
CA LEU A 109 -16.68 -20.48 -12.49
C LEU A 109 -16.21 -21.93 -12.47
N ARG A 110 -15.20 -22.25 -11.68
CA ARG A 110 -14.67 -23.62 -11.55
C ARG A 110 -15.50 -24.50 -10.62
N CYS A 111 -16.00 -23.95 -9.52
CA CYS A 111 -16.58 -24.71 -8.42
C CYS A 111 -18.11 -24.77 -8.46
N THR A 112 -18.78 -23.98 -9.32
CA THR A 112 -20.23 -23.92 -9.40
C THR A 112 -20.71 -24.00 -10.85
N GLY A 113 -21.98 -24.36 -11.03
CA GLY A 113 -22.67 -24.31 -12.32
C GLY A 113 -23.38 -22.98 -12.58
N LYS A 114 -23.13 -21.95 -11.81
CA LYS A 114 -23.81 -20.66 -11.95
C LYS A 114 -23.46 -19.98 -13.27
N ARG A 115 -24.47 -19.30 -13.83
CA ARG A 115 -24.28 -18.54 -15.08
C ARG A 115 -23.30 -17.36 -14.83
N SER A 116 -22.54 -16.98 -15.85
CA SER A 116 -21.60 -15.87 -15.75
C SER A 116 -22.27 -14.55 -15.37
N SER A 117 -23.52 -14.33 -15.77
CA SER A 117 -24.30 -13.15 -15.37
C SER A 117 -24.59 -13.11 -13.88
N LEU A 118 -24.88 -14.25 -13.27
CA LEU A 118 -25.07 -14.35 -11.82
C LEU A 118 -23.74 -14.17 -11.07
N ILE A 119 -22.67 -14.77 -11.56
CA ILE A 119 -21.32 -14.62 -11.00
C ILE A 119 -20.90 -13.15 -11.06
N SER A 120 -21.18 -12.46 -12.16
CA SER A 120 -20.94 -11.01 -12.29
C SER A 120 -21.53 -10.23 -11.10
N GLN A 121 -22.79 -10.47 -10.77
CA GLN A 121 -23.46 -9.83 -9.65
C GLN A 121 -22.86 -10.22 -8.30
N GLU A 122 -22.55 -11.49 -8.11
CA GLU A 122 -21.99 -12.01 -6.86
C GLU A 122 -20.60 -11.47 -6.55
N VAL A 123 -19.83 -11.06 -7.58
CA VAL A 123 -18.51 -10.48 -7.37
C VAL A 123 -18.49 -8.95 -7.45
N GLY A 124 -19.67 -8.31 -7.54
CA GLY A 124 -19.80 -6.86 -7.40
C GLY A 124 -19.93 -6.08 -8.71
N TYR A 125 -20.26 -6.73 -9.83
CA TYR A 125 -20.48 -6.05 -11.11
C TYR A 125 -21.96 -6.11 -11.50
N LYS A 126 -22.59 -4.95 -11.61
CA LYS A 126 -23.98 -4.82 -11.97
C LYS A 126 -24.26 -5.22 -13.42
N ASP A 127 -23.35 -4.84 -14.33
CA ASP A 127 -23.47 -5.09 -15.76
C ASP A 127 -22.68 -6.34 -16.16
N PRO A 128 -23.36 -7.45 -16.55
CA PRO A 128 -22.68 -8.67 -16.99
C PRO A 128 -21.81 -8.47 -18.23
N HIS A 129 -22.17 -7.55 -19.11
CA HIS A 129 -21.38 -7.25 -20.32
C HIS A 129 -20.05 -6.58 -19.95
N TYR A 130 -20.09 -5.62 -19.04
CA TYR A 130 -18.87 -4.99 -18.53
C TYR A 130 -17.98 -6.01 -17.79
N PHE A 131 -18.57 -6.88 -16.99
CA PHE A 131 -17.85 -7.96 -16.32
C PHE A 131 -17.14 -8.87 -17.33
N SER A 132 -17.84 -9.32 -18.36
CA SER A 132 -17.28 -10.20 -19.40
C SER A 132 -16.14 -9.53 -20.15
N TYR A 133 -16.30 -8.24 -20.48
CA TYR A 133 -15.24 -7.44 -21.09
C TYR A 133 -14.01 -7.36 -20.20
N LEU A 134 -14.21 -7.01 -18.92
CA LEU A 134 -13.13 -6.86 -17.96
C LEU A 134 -12.43 -8.19 -17.66
N PHE A 135 -13.20 -9.27 -17.56
CA PHE A 135 -12.65 -10.61 -17.37
C PHE A 135 -11.75 -11.01 -18.56
N LYS A 136 -12.23 -10.82 -19.78
CA LYS A 136 -11.44 -11.10 -20.98
C LYS A 136 -10.18 -10.24 -21.05
N LYS A 137 -10.29 -8.95 -20.73
CA LYS A 137 -9.16 -8.02 -20.73
C LYS A 137 -8.09 -8.41 -19.73
N THR A 138 -8.49 -8.83 -18.52
CA THR A 138 -7.56 -9.13 -17.42
C THR A 138 -7.09 -10.58 -17.41
N GLN A 139 -7.93 -11.53 -17.85
CA GLN A 139 -7.64 -12.97 -17.79
C GLN A 139 -7.29 -13.58 -19.15
N GLY A 140 -7.42 -12.84 -20.24
CA GLY A 140 -7.07 -13.30 -21.59
C GLY A 140 -8.14 -14.16 -22.28
N MET A 141 -9.24 -14.49 -21.62
CA MET A 141 -10.35 -15.27 -22.18
C MET A 141 -11.67 -14.88 -21.55
N THR A 142 -12.78 -15.22 -22.19
CA THR A 142 -14.12 -14.96 -21.64
C THR A 142 -14.41 -15.86 -20.44
N PRO A 143 -15.37 -15.49 -19.56
CA PRO A 143 -15.79 -16.37 -18.46
C PRO A 143 -16.24 -17.75 -18.93
N THR A 144 -16.98 -17.82 -20.01
CA THR A 144 -17.45 -19.09 -20.59
C THR A 144 -16.28 -19.95 -21.08
N GLN A 145 -15.32 -19.34 -21.76
CA GLN A 145 -14.10 -20.03 -22.19
C GLN A 145 -13.28 -20.53 -21.00
N TYR A 146 -13.17 -19.73 -19.97
CA TYR A 146 -12.45 -20.12 -18.76
C TYR A 146 -13.10 -21.35 -18.09
N ARG A 147 -14.42 -21.38 -17.98
CA ARG A 147 -15.17 -22.53 -17.43
C ARG A 147 -15.00 -23.77 -18.30
N GLY A 148 -14.97 -23.60 -19.62
CA GLY A 148 -14.83 -24.70 -20.57
C GLY A 148 -13.44 -25.35 -20.58
N GLY A 149 -12.46 -24.79 -19.84
CA GLY A 149 -11.12 -25.34 -19.77
C GLY A 149 -10.39 -25.27 -21.11
N ILE A 150 -10.48 -24.14 -21.82
CA ILE A 150 -9.78 -23.96 -23.09
C ILE A 150 -8.28 -24.00 -22.84
N LYS A 151 -7.67 -24.93 -23.52
CA LYS A 151 -6.23 -25.14 -23.48
C LYS A 151 -5.52 -24.28 -24.53
#